data_1a73c18d2028e7245c13da42a9928c3d
#
_entry.id   1a73c18d2028e7245c13da42a9928c3d
#
_cell.length_a   1.000
_cell.length_b   1.000
_cell.length_c   1.000
_cell.angle_alpha   90.00
_cell.angle_beta   90.00
_cell.angle_gamma   90.00
#
_symmetry.space_group_name_H-M   'P 1'
#
loop_
_entity.id
_entity.type
_entity.pdbx_description
1 polymer ?
#
loop_
_entity_poly.entity_id
_entity_poly.type
_entity_poly.pdbx_seq_one_letter_code
_entity_poly.pdbx_strand_id
1 'polypeptide(L)'
;VPRQAGKFKIELTNLVREVVDWTQYDIGVVQPTYYAHKPFYVGSGNENAAKPSLKFQIVPIEERKTYSVNKPIDLKLLYEGKDLKGKLMVYAPNTWMKEVESKDGVYTFTPFEKGMYIIESIYKEKTPGTIKGKSYEAIRHRTTLTLTVQ
;
A
#
# COMPACT_ATOMS: atom_id res chain seq x y z
N VAL A 1 -7.37 -15.24 17.21
CA VAL A 1 -5.94 -15.65 17.23
C VAL A 1 -5.78 -16.84 16.30
N PRO A 2 -4.85 -16.77 15.33
CA PRO A 2 -4.59 -17.92 14.46
C PRO A 2 -4.14 -19.13 15.27
N ARG A 3 -4.76 -20.28 15.02
CA ARG A 3 -4.43 -21.54 15.70
C ARG A 3 -3.43 -22.40 14.93
N GLN A 4 -3.03 -21.95 13.75
CA GLN A 4 -2.08 -22.66 12.88
C GLN A 4 -0.86 -21.76 12.63
N ALA A 5 0.31 -22.40 12.48
CA ALA A 5 1.49 -21.71 11.98
C ALA A 5 1.30 -21.35 10.49
N GLY A 6 1.83 -20.21 10.07
CA GLY A 6 1.73 -19.79 8.68
C GLY A 6 1.88 -18.30 8.50
N LYS A 7 1.73 -17.88 7.26
CA LYS A 7 1.64 -16.48 6.87
C LYS A 7 0.18 -16.06 6.79
N PHE A 8 -0.12 -14.98 7.44
CA PHE A 8 -1.42 -14.35 7.47
C PHE A 8 -1.32 -12.90 6.98
N LYS A 9 -2.46 -12.30 6.71
CA LYS A 9 -2.55 -10.89 6.35
C LYS A 9 -3.78 -10.27 6.98
N ILE A 10 -3.67 -9.00 7.31
CA ILE A 10 -4.80 -8.12 7.60
C ILE A 10 -4.95 -7.19 6.41
N GLU A 11 -6.12 -7.13 5.82
CA GLU A 11 -6.41 -6.28 4.67
C GLU A 11 -7.67 -5.43 4.90
N LEU A 12 -7.58 -4.18 4.48
CA LEU A 12 -8.72 -3.33 4.18
C LEU A 12 -8.89 -3.35 2.67
N THR A 13 -9.94 -4.01 2.20
CA THR A 13 -10.04 -4.39 0.79
C THR A 13 -10.66 -3.34 -0.12
N ASN A 14 -11.51 -2.46 0.41
CA ASN A 14 -12.17 -1.44 -0.41
C ASN A 14 -13.02 -0.51 0.48
N LEU A 15 -12.40 0.39 1.20
CA LEU A 15 -13.13 1.38 1.98
C LEU A 15 -13.48 2.58 1.09
N VAL A 16 -14.68 2.54 0.50
CA VAL A 16 -15.25 3.64 -0.28
C VAL A 16 -15.79 4.69 0.69
N ARG A 17 -15.29 5.92 0.58
CA ARG A 17 -15.74 7.06 1.40
C ARG A 17 -16.71 7.93 0.61
N GLU A 18 -17.38 8.82 1.33
CA GLU A 18 -18.24 9.82 0.70
C GLU A 18 -17.44 10.77 -0.19
N VAL A 19 -18.10 11.31 -1.19
CA VAL A 19 -17.53 12.34 -2.07
C VAL A 19 -17.10 13.54 -1.24
N VAL A 20 -15.87 14.00 -1.49
CA VAL A 20 -15.30 15.19 -0.85
C VAL A 20 -14.85 16.21 -1.88
N ASP A 21 -15.00 17.47 -1.55
CA ASP A 21 -14.47 18.58 -2.32
C ASP A 21 -13.13 19.02 -1.71
N TRP A 22 -12.04 18.66 -2.36
CA TRP A 22 -10.68 19.05 -2.01
C TRP A 22 -10.07 20.00 -3.06
N THR A 23 -10.91 20.77 -3.74
CA THR A 23 -10.48 21.75 -4.73
C THR A 23 -9.50 22.78 -4.14
N GLN A 24 -9.69 23.17 -2.89
CA GLN A 24 -8.76 24.05 -2.16
C GLN A 24 -7.34 23.50 -2.00
N TYR A 25 -7.16 22.18 -2.13
CA TYR A 25 -5.85 21.51 -2.07
C TYR A 25 -5.35 21.10 -3.46
N ASP A 26 -5.97 21.61 -4.53
CA ASP A 26 -5.67 21.26 -5.92
C ASP A 26 -5.87 19.74 -6.23
N ILE A 27 -6.78 19.12 -5.51
CA ILE A 27 -7.13 17.70 -5.69
C ILE A 27 -8.41 17.55 -6.50
N GLY A 28 -9.38 18.48 -6.32
CA GLY A 28 -10.69 18.46 -6.96
C GLY A 28 -11.77 17.76 -6.15
N VAL A 29 -12.90 17.48 -6.80
CA VAL A 29 -14.03 16.76 -6.22
C VAL A 29 -13.85 15.28 -6.49
N VAL A 30 -13.57 14.50 -5.44
CA VAL A 30 -13.17 13.10 -5.58
C VAL A 30 -13.97 12.18 -4.69
N GLN A 31 -14.01 10.91 -5.08
CA GLN A 31 -14.47 9.82 -4.25
C GLN A 31 -13.23 9.10 -3.70
N PRO A 32 -12.92 9.23 -2.39
CA PRO A 32 -11.77 8.54 -1.80
C PRO A 32 -12.07 7.06 -1.60
N THR A 33 -11.12 6.21 -1.98
CA THR A 33 -11.15 4.77 -1.75
C THR A 33 -9.84 4.32 -1.15
N TYR A 34 -9.89 3.59 -0.03
CA TYR A 34 -8.73 3.18 0.74
C TYR A 34 -8.55 1.68 0.75
N TYR A 35 -7.28 1.28 0.69
CA TYR A 35 -6.80 -0.09 0.78
C TYR A 35 -5.65 -0.14 1.78
N ALA A 36 -5.55 -1.21 2.56
CA ALA A 36 -4.42 -1.41 3.45
C ALA A 36 -4.06 -2.89 3.51
N HIS A 37 -2.78 -3.17 3.64
CA HIS A 37 -2.24 -4.52 3.73
C HIS A 37 -1.14 -4.58 4.78
N LYS A 38 -1.26 -5.53 5.70
CA LYS A 38 -0.23 -5.85 6.68
C LYS A 38 -0.05 -7.36 6.74
N PRO A 39 1.04 -7.91 6.18
CA PRO A 39 1.39 -9.31 6.37
C PRO A 39 1.89 -9.55 7.80
N PHE A 40 1.60 -10.71 8.35
CA PHE A 40 2.17 -11.18 9.60
C PHE A 40 2.34 -12.70 9.59
N TYR A 41 3.15 -13.20 10.48
CA TYR A 41 3.53 -14.62 10.52
C TYR A 41 3.31 -15.19 11.89
N VAL A 42 2.86 -16.45 11.95
CA VAL A 42 2.69 -17.23 13.17
C VAL A 42 3.54 -18.48 13.09
N GLY A 43 4.42 -18.69 14.06
CA GLY A 43 5.30 -19.85 14.12
C GLY A 43 6.35 -19.89 13.00
N SER A 44 6.82 -21.09 12.68
CA SER A 44 7.88 -21.35 11.69
C SER A 44 7.38 -21.76 10.30
N GLY A 45 6.08 -21.74 10.07
CA GLY A 45 5.51 -22.16 8.78
C GLY A 45 5.88 -21.22 7.64
N ASN A 46 6.40 -21.81 6.55
CA ASN A 46 6.70 -21.11 5.31
C ASN A 46 5.53 -21.17 4.31
N GLU A 47 4.38 -21.65 4.72
CA GLU A 47 3.36 -22.05 3.77
C GLU A 47 2.50 -20.89 3.29
N ASN A 48 2.39 -20.89 1.98
CA ASN A 48 1.39 -20.25 1.11
C ASN A 48 0.72 -19.00 1.67
N ALA A 49 1.41 -17.92 1.50
CA ALA A 49 0.81 -16.62 1.57
C ALA A 49 -0.46 -16.58 0.75
N ALA A 50 -1.56 -16.26 1.37
CA ALA A 50 -2.68 -15.77 0.62
C ALA A 50 -2.16 -14.62 -0.27
N LYS A 51 -2.24 -14.79 -1.59
CA LYS A 51 -1.80 -13.77 -2.54
C LYS A 51 -2.49 -12.45 -2.22
N PRO A 52 -1.83 -11.32 -2.36
CA PRO A 52 -2.48 -10.04 -2.24
C PRO A 52 -3.69 -9.99 -3.17
N SER A 53 -4.83 -9.55 -2.66
CA SER A 53 -6.10 -9.56 -3.38
C SER A 53 -6.69 -8.16 -3.54
N LEU A 54 -5.94 -7.13 -3.21
CA LEU A 54 -6.40 -5.75 -3.31
C LEU A 54 -6.38 -5.27 -4.76
N LYS A 55 -7.41 -4.50 -5.13
CA LYS A 55 -7.48 -3.85 -6.44
C LYS A 55 -6.29 -2.91 -6.67
N PHE A 56 -5.88 -2.18 -5.63
CA PHE A 56 -4.72 -1.30 -5.64
C PHE A 56 -3.80 -1.68 -4.48
N GLN A 57 -2.55 -2.05 -4.78
CA GLN A 57 -1.68 -2.65 -3.78
C GLN A 57 -0.20 -2.40 -4.03
N ILE A 58 0.55 -2.39 -2.93
CA ILE A 58 2.01 -2.39 -2.90
C ILE A 58 2.43 -3.77 -2.40
N VAL A 59 3.31 -4.45 -3.14
CA VAL A 59 3.76 -5.80 -2.79
C VAL A 59 5.28 -5.89 -2.79
N PRO A 60 5.90 -6.53 -1.78
CA PRO A 60 7.29 -6.89 -1.85
C PRO A 60 7.53 -7.91 -2.97
N ILE A 61 8.62 -7.74 -3.73
CA ILE A 61 9.05 -8.73 -4.73
C ILE A 61 9.52 -9.98 -4.02
N GLU A 62 10.29 -9.80 -2.95
CA GLU A 62 10.69 -10.89 -2.05
C GLU A 62 9.97 -10.73 -0.72
N GLU A 63 9.03 -11.62 -0.46
CA GLU A 63 8.31 -11.66 0.80
C GLU A 63 9.15 -12.31 1.89
N ARG A 64 9.32 -11.59 2.99
CA ARG A 64 10.07 -12.05 4.16
C ARG A 64 9.24 -11.86 5.43
N LYS A 65 9.46 -12.73 6.40
CA LYS A 65 8.86 -12.59 7.74
C LYS A 65 9.23 -11.27 8.39
N THR A 66 10.50 -10.89 8.26
CA THR A 66 11.06 -9.63 8.70
C THR A 66 12.09 -9.15 7.69
N TYR A 67 12.25 -7.85 7.63
CA TYR A 67 13.27 -7.18 6.82
C TYR A 67 14.38 -6.68 7.74
N SER A 68 15.59 -6.55 7.21
CA SER A 68 16.75 -6.14 8.01
C SER A 68 17.16 -4.69 7.70
N VAL A 69 17.65 -4.01 8.72
CA VAL A 69 18.28 -2.68 8.58
C VAL A 69 19.43 -2.77 7.57
N ASN A 70 19.61 -1.72 6.77
CA ASN A 70 20.65 -1.61 5.73
C ASN A 70 20.58 -2.66 4.61
N LYS A 71 19.44 -3.36 4.45
CA LYS A 71 19.20 -4.23 3.32
C LYS A 71 18.10 -3.65 2.43
N PRO A 72 18.31 -3.55 1.11
CA PRO A 72 17.31 -3.00 0.21
C PRO A 72 16.05 -3.87 0.20
N ILE A 73 14.92 -3.21 0.06
CA ILE A 73 13.60 -3.83 -0.10
C ILE A 73 13.05 -3.37 -1.44
N ASP A 74 12.76 -4.33 -2.29
CA ASP A 74 12.20 -4.11 -3.63
C ASP A 74 10.69 -4.35 -3.61
N LEU A 75 9.95 -3.40 -4.14
CA LEU A 75 8.50 -3.37 -4.15
C LEU A 75 7.95 -3.20 -5.58
N LYS A 76 6.74 -3.67 -5.77
CA LYS A 76 5.90 -3.36 -6.94
C LYS A 76 4.65 -2.62 -6.52
N LEU A 77 4.17 -1.75 -7.41
CA LEU A 77 2.88 -1.09 -7.30
C LEU A 77 1.95 -1.68 -8.36
N LEU A 78 0.82 -2.22 -7.93
CA LEU A 78 -0.12 -2.92 -8.80
C LEU A 78 -1.51 -2.29 -8.74
N TYR A 79 -2.13 -2.15 -9.90
CA TYR A 79 -3.55 -1.83 -10.04
C TYR A 79 -4.22 -2.88 -10.92
N GLU A 80 -5.25 -3.54 -10.38
CA GLU A 80 -5.92 -4.68 -11.03
C GLU A 80 -4.93 -5.77 -11.50
N GLY A 81 -3.90 -6.03 -10.69
CA GLY A 81 -2.87 -7.04 -10.96
C GLY A 81 -1.81 -6.67 -11.99
N LYS A 82 -1.84 -5.44 -12.52
CA LYS A 82 -0.88 -4.93 -13.50
C LYS A 82 0.03 -3.87 -12.88
N ASP A 83 1.27 -3.82 -13.34
CA ASP A 83 2.22 -2.78 -12.92
C ASP A 83 1.64 -1.38 -13.19
N LEU A 84 1.60 -0.55 -12.18
CA LEU A 84 1.18 0.84 -12.26
C LEU A 84 2.40 1.75 -12.08
N LYS A 85 2.58 2.70 -12.98
CA LYS A 85 3.59 3.73 -12.83
C LYS A 85 3.08 4.82 -11.90
N GLY A 86 3.80 5.06 -10.82
CA GLY A 86 3.44 6.06 -9.81
C GLY A 86 4.61 6.35 -8.88
N LYS A 87 4.29 6.82 -7.69
CA LYS A 87 5.26 7.13 -6.64
C LYS A 87 4.89 6.41 -5.36
N LEU A 88 5.89 5.99 -4.60
CA LEU A 88 5.70 5.50 -3.24
C LEU A 88 6.22 6.52 -2.23
N MET A 89 5.48 6.73 -1.15
CA MET A 89 5.96 7.44 0.02
C MET A 89 6.27 6.43 1.12
N VAL A 90 7.50 6.44 1.60
CA VAL A 90 7.96 5.57 2.70
C VAL A 90 8.00 6.39 3.97
N TYR A 91 7.31 5.93 5.01
CA TYR A 91 7.31 6.51 6.35
C TYR A 91 8.04 5.58 7.30
N ALA A 92 9.07 6.09 7.95
CA ALA A 92 9.87 5.37 8.95
C ALA A 92 9.35 5.60 10.38
N PRO A 93 9.77 4.78 11.37
CA PRO A 93 9.30 4.90 12.75
C PRO A 93 9.56 6.25 13.41
N ASN A 94 10.64 6.94 13.04
CA ASN A 94 11.06 8.24 13.60
C ASN A 94 10.47 9.45 12.87
N THR A 95 9.34 9.29 12.17
CA THR A 95 8.67 10.31 11.36
C THR A 95 9.41 10.74 10.07
N TRP A 96 10.57 10.14 9.78
CA TRP A 96 11.26 10.35 8.51
C TRP A 96 10.42 9.82 7.35
N MET A 97 10.41 10.55 6.26
CA MET A 97 9.70 10.13 5.06
C MET A 97 10.53 10.38 3.81
N LYS A 98 10.34 9.52 2.82
CA LYS A 98 10.99 9.60 1.52
C LYS A 98 10.05 9.20 0.40
N GLU A 99 10.03 10.02 -0.66
CA GLU A 99 9.42 9.65 -1.92
C GLU A 99 10.36 8.72 -2.70
N VAL A 100 9.82 7.64 -3.24
CA VAL A 100 10.56 6.64 -4.03
C VAL A 100 9.90 6.54 -5.41
N GLU A 101 10.71 6.74 -6.44
CA GLU A 101 10.30 6.53 -7.83
C GLU A 101 10.74 5.15 -8.32
N SER A 102 10.05 4.62 -9.31
CA SER A 102 10.42 3.33 -9.88
C SER A 102 11.59 3.44 -10.84
N LYS A 103 12.44 2.42 -10.81
CA LYS A 103 13.39 2.11 -11.85
C LYS A 103 12.97 0.79 -12.48
N ASP A 104 12.62 0.82 -13.77
CA ASP A 104 12.13 -0.35 -14.51
C ASP A 104 10.95 -1.08 -13.82
N GLY A 105 10.02 -0.32 -13.23
CA GLY A 105 8.86 -0.87 -12.54
C GLY A 105 9.13 -1.39 -11.12
N VAL A 106 10.35 -1.26 -10.62
CA VAL A 106 10.75 -1.65 -9.27
C VAL A 106 10.99 -0.41 -8.41
N TYR A 107 10.42 -0.40 -7.21
CA TYR A 107 10.60 0.64 -6.21
C TYR A 107 11.50 0.10 -5.10
N THR A 108 12.64 0.72 -4.89
CA THR A 108 13.62 0.24 -3.91
C THR A 108 13.85 1.28 -2.82
N PHE A 109 13.79 0.85 -1.56
CA PHE A 109 14.27 1.65 -0.44
C PHE A 109 15.09 0.79 0.52
N THR A 110 15.99 1.44 1.27
CA THR A 110 16.81 0.76 2.27
C THR A 110 16.45 1.31 3.65
N PRO A 111 15.87 0.47 4.53
CA PRO A 111 15.56 0.90 5.89
C PRO A 111 16.84 1.12 6.69
N PHE A 112 16.88 2.17 7.49
CA PHE A 112 18.06 2.55 8.27
C PHE A 112 17.89 2.32 9.79
N GLU A 113 16.67 2.02 10.23
CA GLU A 113 16.39 1.73 11.63
C GLU A 113 15.35 0.60 11.77
N LYS A 114 15.30 0.02 12.96
CA LYS A 114 14.31 -1.01 13.31
C LYS A 114 12.95 -0.41 13.58
N GLY A 115 11.90 -1.15 13.28
CA GLY A 115 10.56 -0.77 13.59
C GLY A 115 9.59 -0.97 12.43
N MET A 116 8.47 -0.29 12.52
CA MET A 116 7.38 -0.41 11.55
C MET A 116 7.49 0.68 10.48
N TYR A 117 7.52 0.26 9.22
CA TYR A 117 7.50 1.14 8.05
C TYR A 117 6.14 1.07 7.40
N ILE A 118 5.62 2.21 7.02
CA ILE A 118 4.39 2.32 6.23
C ILE A 118 4.77 2.86 4.85
N ILE A 119 4.37 2.16 3.82
CA ILE A 119 4.56 2.55 2.42
C ILE A 119 3.20 2.87 1.83
N GLU A 120 3.09 4.01 1.19
CA GLU A 120 1.84 4.55 0.65
C GLU A 120 1.97 4.88 -0.82
N SER A 121 0.90 4.69 -1.57
CA SER A 121 0.74 5.24 -2.91
C SER A 121 -0.67 5.78 -3.12
N ILE A 122 -0.77 6.78 -3.98
CA ILE A 122 -2.03 7.40 -4.37
C ILE A 122 -2.15 7.34 -5.89
N TYR A 123 -3.31 6.88 -6.35
CA TYR A 123 -3.68 6.86 -7.76
C TYR A 123 -5.00 7.58 -7.98
N LYS A 124 -4.98 8.62 -8.82
CA LYS A 124 -6.19 9.35 -9.23
C LYS A 124 -6.69 8.77 -10.55
N GLU A 125 -7.73 7.96 -10.46
CA GLU A 125 -8.44 7.41 -11.61
C GLU A 125 -9.46 8.45 -12.13
N LYS A 126 -9.27 8.93 -13.35
CA LYS A 126 -10.14 9.94 -13.97
C LYS A 126 -11.44 9.31 -14.49
N THR A 127 -12.23 8.80 -13.57
CA THR A 127 -13.53 8.18 -13.84
C THR A 127 -14.59 8.94 -13.05
N PRO A 128 -15.35 9.82 -13.69
CA PRO A 128 -16.42 10.55 -13.01
C PRO A 128 -17.58 9.62 -12.63
N GLY A 129 -18.32 10.01 -11.61
CA GLY A 129 -19.46 9.24 -11.15
C GLY A 129 -20.30 10.00 -10.13
N THR A 130 -21.23 9.28 -9.50
CA THR A 130 -22.13 9.84 -8.48
C THR A 130 -22.35 8.80 -7.38
N ILE A 131 -22.20 9.23 -6.13
CA ILE A 131 -22.50 8.42 -4.94
C ILE A 131 -23.43 9.20 -4.03
N LYS A 132 -24.55 8.58 -3.62
CA LYS A 132 -25.55 9.19 -2.74
C LYS A 132 -25.98 10.61 -3.20
N GLY A 133 -26.17 10.76 -4.51
CA GLY A 133 -26.57 12.03 -5.10
C GLY A 133 -25.48 13.07 -5.24
N LYS A 134 -24.24 12.78 -4.86
CA LYS A 134 -23.07 13.68 -5.00
C LYS A 134 -22.19 13.23 -6.14
N SER A 135 -21.95 14.12 -7.10
CA SER A 135 -21.08 13.86 -8.25
C SER A 135 -19.61 14.10 -7.91
N TYR A 136 -18.72 13.29 -8.50
CA TYR A 136 -17.28 13.42 -8.39
C TYR A 136 -16.62 13.32 -9.77
N GLU A 137 -15.44 13.89 -9.91
CA GLU A 137 -14.67 13.94 -11.15
C GLU A 137 -13.74 12.74 -11.31
N ALA A 138 -13.27 12.20 -10.19
CA ALA A 138 -12.30 11.13 -10.16
C ALA A 138 -12.44 10.28 -8.88
N ILE A 139 -11.94 9.06 -8.94
CA ILE A 139 -11.74 8.19 -7.77
C ILE A 139 -10.30 8.36 -7.31
N ARG A 140 -10.10 8.70 -6.04
CA ARG A 140 -8.78 8.83 -5.45
C ARG A 140 -8.46 7.58 -4.62
N HIS A 141 -7.76 6.66 -5.23
CA HIS A 141 -7.30 5.43 -4.57
C HIS A 141 -6.07 5.71 -3.72
N ARG A 142 -6.07 5.22 -2.49
CA ARG A 142 -4.92 5.26 -1.58
C ARG A 142 -4.67 3.88 -1.02
N THR A 143 -3.47 3.35 -1.20
CA THR A 143 -3.07 2.05 -0.65
C THR A 143 -1.89 2.19 0.28
N THR A 144 -1.85 1.36 1.32
CA THR A 144 -0.73 1.27 2.26
C THR A 144 -0.29 -0.17 2.44
N LEU A 145 1.02 -0.35 2.59
CA LEU A 145 1.67 -1.58 3.01
C LEU A 145 2.43 -1.31 4.30
N THR A 146 2.24 -2.15 5.31
CA THR A 146 3.01 -2.07 6.56
C THR A 146 4.01 -3.21 6.62
N LEU A 147 5.28 -2.89 6.83
CA LEU A 147 6.39 -3.84 6.98
C LEU A 147 7.05 -3.68 8.35
N THR A 148 7.62 -4.78 8.86
CA THR A 148 8.43 -4.77 10.08
C THR A 148 9.90 -5.00 9.73
N VAL A 149 10.76 -4.13 10.26
CA VAL A 149 12.22 -4.17 10.10
C VAL A 149 12.88 -4.47 11.45
N GLN A 150 13.77 -5.44 11.45
CA GLN A 150 14.53 -5.90 12.64
C GLN A 150 16.04 -5.79 12.45
#